data_84b091baf583ab85107b118cd81db1d9
#
_entry.id   84b091baf583ab85107b118cd81db1d9
#
_cell.length_a   1.000
_cell.length_b   1.000
_cell.length_c   1.000
_cell.angle_alpha   90.00
_cell.angle_beta   90.00
_cell.angle_gamma   90.00
#
_symmetry.space_group_name_H-M   'P 1'
#
loop_
_entity.id
_entity.type
_entity.pdbx_description
1 polymer ?
#
loop_
_entity_poly.entity_id
_entity_poly.type
_entity_poly.pdbx_seq_one_letter_code
_entity_poly.pdbx_strand_id
1 'polypeptide(L)'
;MKKALITGVTGQDGSYLSEFLIEKGYDVHGVIRRSSVDYRERIAHLEGHPHFHLHYGDLGDSMSLVKVVGLVRPDEIYNLAAQSHVQVSFDSPEFTADVDATGVLRVLEAVRACGLEKTCRIYQASTSELYGKVEEVPQNENTPFHPYSPYAVAKQYGFWIVKEYREAYDMFCCSGILFNHESERRGETFVTRKITLAAARIAQGKQDCLYLGNLDSLRDWGYAKDYVECMWLILQHEKPEDFVIATGVQHTVREFATLAFKYAGIELRWEGEGVNEKGICVAVNGQSPMANSLLGKTVVAVSEDFYRPTDVVNLWGDPTKAKTELGWNPQTTTFEQLVQIMVKHDMEKVAADHVAGVMRTNLAEYLEKGLVK
;
A
#
# COMPACT_ATOMS: atom_id res chain seq x y z
N MET A 1 -1.32 -29.61 1.65
CA MET A 1 -1.49 -28.20 1.21
C MET A 1 -0.91 -27.33 2.31
N LYS A 2 -0.01 -26.37 1.98
CA LYS A 2 0.52 -25.44 2.96
C LYS A 2 -0.57 -24.46 3.38
N LYS A 3 -0.56 -24.05 4.65
CA LYS A 3 -1.46 -23.05 5.21
C LYS A 3 -0.73 -21.72 5.39
N ALA A 4 -1.30 -20.66 4.84
CA ALA A 4 -0.80 -19.31 5.03
C ALA A 4 -1.78 -18.49 5.88
N LEU A 5 -1.29 -17.80 6.89
CA LEU A 5 -2.05 -16.84 7.70
C LEU A 5 -1.62 -15.42 7.34
N ILE A 6 -2.56 -14.58 6.91
CA ILE A 6 -2.31 -13.20 6.50
C ILE A 6 -3.03 -12.26 7.47
N THR A 7 -2.28 -11.45 8.21
CA THR A 7 -2.85 -10.27 8.89
C THR A 7 -2.94 -9.11 7.91
N GLY A 8 -3.94 -8.23 8.05
CA GLY A 8 -4.12 -7.15 7.08
C GLY A 8 -4.61 -7.61 5.71
N VAL A 9 -5.30 -8.74 5.65
CA VAL A 9 -5.79 -9.38 4.42
C VAL A 9 -6.69 -8.50 3.56
N THR A 10 -7.38 -7.54 4.15
CA THR A 10 -8.26 -6.57 3.46
C THR A 10 -7.50 -5.35 2.90
N GLY A 11 -6.19 -5.26 3.15
CA GLY A 11 -5.31 -4.24 2.57
C GLY A 11 -4.99 -4.50 1.11
N GLN A 12 -4.26 -3.57 0.49
CA GLN A 12 -3.74 -3.72 -0.87
C GLN A 12 -2.95 -5.03 -1.01
N ASP A 13 -1.89 -5.16 -0.24
CA ASP A 13 -0.95 -6.28 -0.34
C ASP A 13 -1.59 -7.59 0.10
N GLY A 14 -2.37 -7.56 1.19
CA GLY A 14 -3.07 -8.76 1.68
C GLY A 14 -4.04 -9.33 0.67
N SER A 15 -4.73 -8.49 -0.11
CA SER A 15 -5.65 -8.94 -1.15
C SER A 15 -4.93 -9.60 -2.33
N TYR A 16 -3.83 -8.99 -2.82
CA TYR A 16 -3.01 -9.58 -3.90
C TYR A 16 -2.26 -10.83 -3.45
N LEU A 17 -1.72 -10.81 -2.23
CA LEU A 17 -1.03 -11.98 -1.68
C LEU A 17 -2.00 -13.17 -1.52
N SER A 18 -3.25 -12.91 -1.14
CA SER A 18 -4.27 -13.96 -1.04
C SER A 18 -4.52 -14.63 -2.40
N GLU A 19 -4.71 -13.84 -3.45
CA GLU A 19 -4.87 -14.35 -4.82
C GLU A 19 -3.63 -15.17 -5.25
N PHE A 20 -2.44 -14.59 -5.07
CA PHE A 20 -1.18 -15.22 -5.44
C PHE A 20 -0.97 -16.56 -4.71
N LEU A 21 -1.22 -16.62 -3.42
CA LEU A 21 -1.05 -17.85 -2.64
C LEU A 21 -2.09 -18.93 -2.97
N ILE A 22 -3.33 -18.55 -3.27
CA ILE A 22 -4.36 -19.47 -3.78
C ILE A 22 -3.91 -20.08 -5.11
N GLU A 23 -3.39 -19.27 -6.04
CA GLU A 23 -2.84 -19.74 -7.31
C GLU A 23 -1.64 -20.68 -7.12
N LYS A 24 -0.85 -20.47 -6.06
CA LYS A 24 0.25 -21.38 -5.65
C LYS A 24 -0.23 -22.65 -4.94
N GLY A 25 -1.52 -22.82 -4.72
CA GLY A 25 -2.09 -24.00 -4.09
C GLY A 25 -2.04 -24.01 -2.55
N TYR A 26 -2.03 -22.83 -1.92
CA TYR A 26 -2.13 -22.69 -0.47
C TYR A 26 -3.59 -22.70 -0.01
N ASP A 27 -3.78 -23.11 1.26
CA ASP A 27 -4.99 -22.85 2.03
C ASP A 27 -4.78 -21.52 2.78
N VAL A 28 -5.50 -20.47 2.37
CA VAL A 28 -5.24 -19.09 2.79
C VAL A 28 -6.22 -18.69 3.88
N HIS A 29 -5.68 -18.24 5.00
CA HIS A 29 -6.42 -17.77 6.16
C HIS A 29 -6.14 -16.29 6.39
N GLY A 30 -7.17 -15.44 6.28
CA GLY A 30 -7.06 -14.00 6.50
C GLY A 30 -7.55 -13.58 7.88
N VAL A 31 -6.80 -12.71 8.55
CA VAL A 31 -7.24 -12.08 9.81
C VAL A 31 -7.89 -10.74 9.51
N ILE A 32 -9.12 -10.56 9.97
CA ILE A 32 -9.90 -9.33 9.89
C ILE A 32 -10.29 -8.83 11.27
N ARG A 33 -10.35 -7.50 11.44
CA ARG A 33 -10.85 -6.90 12.67
C ARG A 33 -12.38 -6.92 12.69
N ARG A 34 -12.99 -6.91 13.88
CA ARG A 34 -14.42 -6.64 14.02
C ARG A 34 -14.68 -5.17 13.71
N SER A 35 -15.66 -4.90 12.86
CA SER A 35 -16.08 -3.56 12.49
C SER A 35 -17.58 -3.54 12.23
N SER A 36 -18.22 -2.40 12.45
CA SER A 36 -19.60 -2.12 12.04
C SER A 36 -19.72 -1.72 10.57
N VAL A 37 -18.59 -1.44 9.92
CA VAL A 37 -18.51 -1.08 8.50
C VAL A 37 -17.81 -2.22 7.75
N ASP A 38 -18.36 -2.60 6.60
CA ASP A 38 -17.71 -3.56 5.71
C ASP A 38 -16.54 -2.89 4.98
N TYR A 39 -15.36 -3.47 5.12
CA TYR A 39 -14.11 -3.02 4.49
C TYR A 39 -13.44 -4.15 3.69
N ARG A 40 -14.24 -5.17 3.27
CA ARG A 40 -13.76 -6.35 2.55
C ARG A 40 -13.81 -6.20 1.03
N GLU A 41 -14.09 -5.02 0.50
CA GLU A 41 -14.23 -4.76 -0.94
C GLU A 41 -13.08 -5.39 -1.77
N ARG A 42 -11.81 -5.27 -1.30
CA ARG A 42 -10.64 -5.79 -2.01
C ARG A 42 -10.54 -7.31 -2.06
N ILE A 43 -11.25 -8.00 -1.19
CA ILE A 43 -11.26 -9.48 -1.09
C ILE A 43 -12.64 -10.08 -1.35
N ALA A 44 -13.64 -9.28 -1.69
CA ALA A 44 -15.02 -9.74 -1.89
C ALA A 44 -15.13 -10.84 -2.96
N HIS A 45 -14.32 -10.77 -4.00
CA HIS A 45 -14.26 -11.78 -5.07
C HIS A 45 -13.68 -13.13 -4.62
N LEU A 46 -13.02 -13.20 -3.45
CA LEU A 46 -12.51 -14.43 -2.85
C LEU A 46 -13.52 -15.07 -1.87
N GLU A 47 -14.60 -14.36 -1.52
CA GLU A 47 -15.61 -14.91 -0.61
C GLU A 47 -16.27 -16.18 -1.22
N GLY A 48 -16.32 -17.23 -0.43
CA GLY A 48 -16.83 -18.53 -0.88
C GLY A 48 -15.81 -19.41 -1.64
N HIS A 49 -14.59 -18.91 -1.88
CA HIS A 49 -13.54 -19.76 -2.43
C HIS A 49 -13.14 -20.86 -1.43
N PRO A 50 -13.04 -22.15 -1.83
CA PRO A 50 -12.83 -23.28 -0.91
C PRO A 50 -11.52 -23.23 -0.13
N HIS A 51 -10.54 -22.47 -0.60
CA HIS A 51 -9.21 -22.27 -0.01
C HIS A 51 -8.99 -20.85 0.50
N PHE A 52 -10.06 -20.11 0.82
CA PHE A 52 -9.98 -18.80 1.43
C PHE A 52 -10.89 -18.71 2.66
N HIS A 53 -10.30 -18.44 3.82
CA HIS A 53 -10.99 -18.45 5.11
C HIS A 53 -10.71 -17.16 5.88
N LEU A 54 -11.74 -16.59 6.49
CA LEU A 54 -11.60 -15.38 7.30
C LEU A 54 -11.78 -15.66 8.79
N HIS A 55 -10.91 -15.08 9.61
CA HIS A 55 -10.91 -15.20 11.07
C HIS A 55 -10.91 -13.80 11.70
N TYR A 56 -11.61 -13.65 12.82
CA TYR A 56 -11.54 -12.43 13.60
C TYR A 56 -10.33 -12.42 14.51
N GLY A 57 -9.52 -11.36 14.43
CA GLY A 57 -8.36 -11.10 15.27
C GLY A 57 -7.91 -9.65 15.16
N ASP A 58 -7.13 -9.18 16.12
CA ASP A 58 -6.60 -7.82 16.19
C ASP A 58 -5.17 -7.84 16.71
N LEU A 59 -4.26 -7.04 16.12
CA LEU A 59 -2.88 -6.90 16.61
C LEU A 59 -2.81 -6.27 18.01
N GLY A 60 -3.86 -5.58 18.45
CA GLY A 60 -4.01 -5.06 19.80
C GLY A 60 -4.46 -6.11 20.82
N ASP A 61 -4.86 -7.32 20.40
CA ASP A 61 -5.41 -8.39 21.26
C ASP A 61 -4.63 -9.71 21.11
N SER A 62 -3.70 -9.95 22.05
CA SER A 62 -2.86 -11.16 22.09
C SER A 62 -3.68 -12.45 22.07
N MET A 63 -4.80 -12.50 22.81
CA MET A 63 -5.58 -13.72 22.93
C MET A 63 -6.32 -14.06 21.64
N SER A 64 -6.75 -13.05 20.86
CA SER A 64 -7.33 -13.27 19.54
C SER A 64 -6.32 -13.89 18.59
N LEU A 65 -5.07 -13.39 18.61
CA LEU A 65 -3.97 -13.92 17.78
C LEU A 65 -3.61 -15.35 18.16
N VAL A 66 -3.44 -15.65 19.47
CA VAL A 66 -3.19 -17.02 19.96
C VAL A 66 -4.29 -17.99 19.50
N LYS A 67 -5.55 -17.58 19.61
CA LYS A 67 -6.68 -18.40 19.16
C LYS A 67 -6.63 -18.69 17.67
N VAL A 68 -6.37 -17.67 16.84
CA VAL A 68 -6.32 -17.85 15.38
C VAL A 68 -5.12 -18.70 14.98
N VAL A 69 -3.93 -18.41 15.49
CA VAL A 69 -2.72 -19.20 15.22
C VAL A 69 -2.89 -20.65 15.67
N GLY A 70 -3.46 -20.88 16.87
CA GLY A 70 -3.72 -22.21 17.40
C GLY A 70 -4.75 -22.99 16.59
N LEU A 71 -5.80 -22.34 16.06
CA LEU A 71 -6.82 -22.94 15.21
C LEU A 71 -6.28 -23.30 13.82
N VAL A 72 -5.58 -22.36 13.19
CA VAL A 72 -5.08 -22.51 11.81
C VAL A 72 -3.85 -23.42 11.77
N ARG A 73 -2.93 -23.27 12.74
CA ARG A 73 -1.59 -23.88 12.76
C ARG A 73 -0.87 -23.66 11.42
N PRO A 74 -0.57 -22.39 11.07
CA PRO A 74 -0.04 -22.04 9.76
C PRO A 74 1.41 -22.54 9.56
N ASP A 75 1.73 -22.89 8.32
CA ASP A 75 3.11 -23.12 7.87
C ASP A 75 3.84 -21.78 7.63
N GLU A 76 3.10 -20.76 7.19
CA GLU A 76 3.61 -19.43 6.88
C GLU A 76 2.68 -18.35 7.43
N ILE A 77 3.26 -17.30 8.03
CA ILE A 77 2.53 -16.10 8.45
C ILE A 77 3.08 -14.89 7.69
N TYR A 78 2.18 -14.12 7.09
CA TYR A 78 2.47 -12.83 6.48
C TYR A 78 1.84 -11.74 7.33
N ASN A 79 2.65 -11.06 8.14
CA ASN A 79 2.19 -9.98 9.01
C ASN A 79 2.24 -8.64 8.25
N LEU A 80 1.11 -8.30 7.61
CA LEU A 80 0.94 -7.09 6.80
C LEU A 80 0.06 -6.04 7.49
N ALA A 81 -0.61 -6.39 8.58
CA ALA A 81 -1.45 -5.45 9.31
C ALA A 81 -0.63 -4.36 9.98
N ALA A 82 -1.04 -3.12 9.80
CA ALA A 82 -0.40 -1.94 10.36
C ALA A 82 -1.34 -0.73 10.36
N GLN A 83 -1.03 0.29 11.16
CA GLN A 83 -1.43 1.66 10.92
C GLN A 83 -0.40 2.26 9.93
N SER A 84 -0.64 2.20 8.62
CA SER A 84 0.37 2.47 7.59
C SER A 84 0.41 3.91 7.08
N HIS A 85 -0.43 4.80 7.60
CA HIS A 85 -0.48 6.19 7.17
C HIS A 85 0.44 7.06 8.02
N VAL A 86 1.59 7.48 7.47
CA VAL A 86 2.64 8.23 8.19
C VAL A 86 2.08 9.49 8.86
N GLN A 87 1.25 10.29 8.16
CA GLN A 87 0.67 11.51 8.75
C GLN A 87 -0.19 11.20 9.98
N VAL A 88 -1.02 10.15 9.94
CA VAL A 88 -1.87 9.74 11.07
C VAL A 88 -1.03 9.35 12.29
N SER A 89 0.20 8.91 12.11
CA SER A 89 1.07 8.55 13.25
C SER A 89 1.45 9.76 14.11
N PHE A 90 1.44 10.97 13.57
CA PHE A 90 1.65 12.20 14.36
C PHE A 90 0.42 12.54 15.21
N ASP A 91 -0.78 12.23 14.71
CA ASP A 91 -2.03 12.48 15.42
C ASP A 91 -2.35 11.37 16.46
N SER A 92 -1.89 10.14 16.19
CA SER A 92 -2.20 8.95 17.00
C SER A 92 -0.96 8.09 17.24
N PRO A 93 0.09 8.64 17.92
CA PRO A 93 1.37 7.94 18.08
C PRO A 93 1.29 6.69 18.98
N GLU A 94 0.49 6.72 20.05
CA GLU A 94 0.31 5.56 20.94
C GLU A 94 -0.38 4.39 20.22
N PHE A 95 -1.46 4.66 19.49
CA PHE A 95 -2.13 3.64 18.69
C PHE A 95 -1.20 3.05 17.64
N THR A 96 -0.41 3.91 16.97
CA THR A 96 0.60 3.46 15.99
C THR A 96 1.64 2.56 16.64
N ALA A 97 2.17 2.93 17.81
CA ALA A 97 3.13 2.11 18.56
C ALA A 97 2.51 0.78 19.02
N ASP A 98 1.28 0.79 19.49
CA ASP A 98 0.62 -0.44 19.94
C ASP A 98 0.40 -1.44 18.80
N VAL A 99 -0.03 -0.98 17.64
CA VAL A 99 -0.30 -1.83 16.46
C VAL A 99 1.01 -2.23 15.75
N ASP A 100 1.86 -1.25 15.44
CA ASP A 100 2.99 -1.44 14.51
C ASP A 100 4.27 -1.92 15.20
N ALA A 101 4.40 -1.71 16.52
CA ALA A 101 5.51 -2.21 17.33
C ALA A 101 5.05 -3.43 18.16
N THR A 102 4.24 -3.20 19.18
CA THR A 102 3.82 -4.26 20.12
C THR A 102 2.98 -5.34 19.42
N GLY A 103 2.21 -4.97 18.40
CA GLY A 103 1.45 -5.92 17.58
C GLY A 103 2.33 -6.97 16.90
N VAL A 104 3.54 -6.59 16.43
CA VAL A 104 4.51 -7.54 15.87
C VAL A 104 4.97 -8.54 16.93
N LEU A 105 5.32 -8.05 18.12
CA LEU A 105 5.68 -8.91 19.26
C LEU A 105 4.56 -9.90 19.60
N ARG A 106 3.29 -9.44 19.60
CA ARG A 106 2.12 -10.31 19.87
C ARG A 106 1.98 -11.44 18.84
N VAL A 107 2.29 -11.21 17.58
CA VAL A 107 2.28 -12.26 16.54
C VAL A 107 3.38 -13.29 16.82
N LEU A 108 4.60 -12.85 17.12
CA LEU A 108 5.72 -13.74 17.44
C LEU A 108 5.43 -14.60 18.69
N GLU A 109 4.89 -13.98 19.74
CA GLU A 109 4.50 -14.68 20.97
C GLU A 109 3.32 -15.62 20.76
N ALA A 110 2.37 -15.29 19.87
CA ALA A 110 1.28 -16.22 19.52
C ALA A 110 1.80 -17.50 18.85
N VAL A 111 2.81 -17.38 17.99
CA VAL A 111 3.48 -18.54 17.36
C VAL A 111 4.18 -19.39 18.41
N ARG A 112 4.92 -18.79 19.35
CA ARG A 112 5.59 -19.51 20.46
C ARG A 112 4.60 -20.14 21.41
N ALA A 113 3.55 -19.43 21.82
CA ALA A 113 2.51 -19.96 22.69
C ALA A 113 1.78 -21.17 22.11
N CYS A 114 1.75 -21.29 20.77
CA CYS A 114 1.17 -22.42 20.05
C CYS A 114 2.17 -23.56 19.74
N GLY A 115 3.45 -23.42 20.14
CA GLY A 115 4.51 -24.40 19.90
C GLY A 115 4.82 -24.56 18.41
N LEU A 116 4.84 -23.45 17.66
CA LEU A 116 5.08 -23.42 16.21
C LEU A 116 6.40 -22.73 15.84
N GLU A 117 7.21 -22.32 16.80
CA GLU A 117 8.44 -21.55 16.62
C GLU A 117 9.48 -22.22 15.69
N LYS A 118 9.43 -23.54 15.55
CA LYS A 118 10.35 -24.31 14.70
C LYS A 118 9.75 -24.72 13.34
N THR A 119 8.46 -24.53 13.17
CA THR A 119 7.77 -25.03 11.97
C THR A 119 7.11 -23.94 11.13
N CYS A 120 6.75 -22.81 11.75
CA CYS A 120 6.11 -21.71 11.08
C CYS A 120 7.15 -20.67 10.62
N ARG A 121 7.11 -20.30 9.34
CA ARG A 121 7.91 -19.20 8.78
C ARG A 121 7.13 -17.91 8.84
N ILE A 122 7.78 -16.80 9.22
CA ILE A 122 7.11 -15.53 9.47
C ILE A 122 7.74 -14.45 8.59
N TYR A 123 6.92 -13.80 7.77
CA TYR A 123 7.26 -12.58 7.06
C TYR A 123 6.68 -11.38 7.80
N GLN A 124 7.51 -10.40 8.09
CA GLN A 124 7.13 -9.10 8.65
C GLN A 124 7.25 -8.03 7.58
N ALA A 125 6.15 -7.36 7.25
CA ALA A 125 6.20 -6.15 6.44
C ALA A 125 6.89 -5.04 7.22
N SER A 126 8.09 -4.66 6.81
CA SER A 126 8.81 -3.49 7.28
C SER A 126 8.65 -2.34 6.29
N THR A 127 9.48 -1.32 6.30
CA THR A 127 9.29 -0.11 5.51
C THR A 127 10.60 0.61 5.22
N SER A 128 10.71 1.26 4.07
CA SER A 128 11.81 2.19 3.76
C SER A 128 11.85 3.43 4.66
N GLU A 129 10.75 3.76 5.35
CA GLU A 129 10.69 4.85 6.33
C GLU A 129 11.64 4.64 7.53
N LEU A 130 12.16 3.41 7.73
CA LEU A 130 13.23 3.14 8.71
C LEU A 130 14.48 3.98 8.44
N TYR A 131 14.82 4.19 7.17
CA TYR A 131 15.98 4.97 6.77
C TYR A 131 15.82 6.44 7.09
N GLY A 132 14.59 6.98 7.02
CA GLY A 132 14.20 8.31 7.49
C GLY A 132 15.08 9.42 6.97
N LYS A 133 15.87 10.04 7.85
CA LYS A 133 16.91 11.01 7.47
C LYS A 133 18.11 10.25 6.92
N VAL A 134 18.04 9.89 5.64
CA VAL A 134 18.99 8.99 4.98
C VAL A 134 20.42 9.47 5.06
N GLU A 135 21.35 8.56 5.36
CA GLU A 135 22.79 8.84 5.47
C GLU A 135 23.54 8.45 4.19
N GLU A 136 22.98 7.53 3.40
CA GLU A 136 23.55 7.09 2.13
C GLU A 136 22.47 6.74 1.11
N VAL A 137 22.82 6.77 -0.18
CA VAL A 137 21.95 6.40 -1.30
C VAL A 137 22.71 5.60 -2.34
N PRO A 138 22.13 4.54 -2.94
CA PRO A 138 20.84 3.94 -2.58
C PRO A 138 20.90 3.22 -1.24
N GLN A 139 19.73 3.03 -0.56
CA GLN A 139 19.63 2.32 0.70
C GLN A 139 19.58 0.81 0.48
N ASN A 140 20.30 0.06 1.29
CA ASN A 140 20.32 -1.40 1.32
C ASN A 140 20.14 -1.95 2.74
N GLU A 141 20.25 -3.26 2.92
CA GLU A 141 20.03 -3.94 4.21
C GLU A 141 21.02 -3.53 5.31
N ASN A 142 22.18 -2.95 4.95
CA ASN A 142 23.22 -2.50 5.88
C ASN A 142 23.17 -1.00 6.17
N THR A 143 22.38 -0.24 5.42
CA THR A 143 22.24 1.20 5.61
C THR A 143 21.67 1.50 7.00
N PRO A 144 22.30 2.38 7.81
CA PRO A 144 21.81 2.73 9.13
C PRO A 144 20.40 3.31 9.10
N PHE A 145 19.59 2.92 10.10
CA PHE A 145 18.25 3.47 10.27
C PHE A 145 18.27 4.76 11.08
N HIS A 146 17.54 5.76 10.59
CA HIS A 146 17.33 7.03 11.27
C HIS A 146 15.85 7.45 11.14
N PRO A 147 14.92 6.73 11.83
CA PRO A 147 13.48 6.95 11.65
C PRO A 147 13.09 8.39 11.90
N TYR A 148 12.17 8.91 11.07
CA TYR A 148 11.84 10.34 11.04
C TYR A 148 10.32 10.59 11.16
N SER A 149 9.60 9.65 11.80
CA SER A 149 8.19 9.76 12.16
C SER A 149 7.84 8.75 13.28
N PRO A 150 6.75 8.96 14.04
CA PRO A 150 6.27 7.97 15.02
C PRO A 150 5.99 6.60 14.38
N TYR A 151 5.47 6.57 13.14
CA TYR A 151 5.31 5.35 12.35
C TYR A 151 6.64 4.63 12.13
N ALA A 152 7.67 5.35 11.66
CA ALA A 152 8.97 4.76 11.40
C ALA A 152 9.64 4.21 12.67
N VAL A 153 9.49 4.90 13.82
CA VAL A 153 9.98 4.42 15.12
C VAL A 153 9.28 3.13 15.52
N ALA A 154 7.95 3.05 15.37
CA ALA A 154 7.20 1.84 15.70
C ALA A 154 7.59 0.66 14.78
N LYS A 155 7.75 0.91 13.48
CA LYS A 155 8.20 -0.10 12.50
C LYS A 155 9.65 -0.53 12.76
N GLN A 156 10.51 0.37 13.27
CA GLN A 156 11.88 0.01 13.66
C GLN A 156 11.89 -0.97 14.84
N TYR A 157 11.04 -0.76 15.85
CA TYR A 157 10.87 -1.76 16.90
C TYR A 157 10.46 -3.12 16.30
N GLY A 158 9.46 -3.12 15.40
CA GLY A 158 8.99 -4.34 14.70
C GLY A 158 10.12 -5.07 13.96
N PHE A 159 10.98 -4.33 13.26
CA PHE A 159 12.15 -4.89 12.57
C PHE A 159 13.14 -5.56 13.54
N TRP A 160 13.52 -4.86 14.61
CA TRP A 160 14.50 -5.37 15.55
C TRP A 160 13.98 -6.51 16.42
N ILE A 161 12.69 -6.51 16.80
CA ILE A 161 12.14 -7.63 17.57
C ILE A 161 12.05 -8.91 16.73
N VAL A 162 11.80 -8.80 15.42
CA VAL A 162 11.85 -9.95 14.49
C VAL A 162 13.27 -10.51 14.43
N LYS A 163 14.28 -9.64 14.33
CA LYS A 163 15.69 -10.06 14.31
C LYS A 163 16.09 -10.72 15.64
N GLU A 164 15.69 -10.14 16.77
CA GLU A 164 15.95 -10.70 18.11
C GLU A 164 15.33 -12.11 18.26
N TYR A 165 14.08 -12.31 17.79
CA TYR A 165 13.42 -13.62 17.86
C TYR A 165 14.06 -14.67 16.95
N ARG A 166 14.58 -14.25 15.82
CA ARG A 166 15.40 -15.09 14.93
C ARG A 166 16.64 -15.59 15.65
N GLU A 167 17.37 -14.68 16.29
CA GLU A 167 18.65 -14.99 16.95
C GLU A 167 18.47 -15.71 18.29
N ALA A 168 17.53 -15.25 19.14
CA ALA A 168 17.34 -15.79 20.48
C ALA A 168 16.60 -17.13 20.50
N TYR A 169 15.64 -17.32 19.61
CA TYR A 169 14.75 -18.50 19.61
C TYR A 169 14.91 -19.38 18.38
N ASP A 170 15.83 -19.04 17.46
CA ASP A 170 16.05 -19.77 16.21
C ASP A 170 14.72 -19.95 15.44
N MET A 171 13.93 -18.87 15.37
CA MET A 171 12.71 -18.82 14.60
C MET A 171 13.00 -18.41 13.16
N PHE A 172 12.30 -19.03 12.21
CA PHE A 172 12.39 -18.57 10.83
C PHE A 172 11.50 -17.33 10.64
N CYS A 173 12.06 -16.15 10.89
CA CYS A 173 11.35 -14.88 10.72
C CYS A 173 12.23 -13.85 10.00
N CYS A 174 11.61 -13.17 9.02
CA CYS A 174 12.27 -12.28 8.08
C CYS A 174 11.50 -10.96 7.95
N SER A 175 12.22 -9.87 7.73
CA SER A 175 11.63 -8.58 7.41
C SER A 175 11.85 -8.22 5.94
N GLY A 176 10.79 -7.84 5.22
CA GLY A 176 10.91 -7.16 3.94
C GLY A 176 10.91 -5.65 4.16
N ILE A 177 12.01 -4.97 3.82
CA ILE A 177 12.11 -3.52 3.89
C ILE A 177 11.49 -2.94 2.62
N LEU A 178 10.17 -2.71 2.70
CA LEU A 178 9.36 -2.33 1.55
C LEU A 178 9.54 -0.86 1.20
N PHE A 179 9.93 -0.59 -0.02
CA PHE A 179 9.79 0.72 -0.63
C PHE A 179 8.35 0.94 -1.12
N ASN A 180 8.04 2.14 -1.59
CA ASN A 180 6.67 2.45 -1.96
C ASN A 180 6.17 1.51 -3.07
N HIS A 181 5.04 0.90 -2.87
CA HIS A 181 4.42 0.02 -3.86
C HIS A 181 2.93 0.29 -3.94
N GLU A 182 2.47 0.45 -5.15
CA GLU A 182 1.22 1.06 -5.48
C GLU A 182 0.38 0.13 -6.36
N SER A 183 -0.91 0.41 -6.44
CA SER A 183 -1.82 -0.27 -7.35
C SER A 183 -3.16 0.44 -7.43
N GLU A 184 -4.04 -0.06 -8.26
CA GLU A 184 -5.44 0.31 -8.30
C GLU A 184 -6.21 0.00 -7.00
N ARG A 185 -5.61 -0.80 -6.08
CA ARG A 185 -6.15 -1.11 -4.74
C ARG A 185 -5.52 -0.27 -3.63
N ARG A 186 -4.65 0.67 -3.96
CA ARG A 186 -4.05 1.57 -2.95
C ARG A 186 -5.13 2.39 -2.23
N GLY A 187 -4.93 2.70 -0.96
CA GLY A 187 -5.83 3.58 -0.21
C GLY A 187 -5.90 4.98 -0.84
N GLU A 188 -7.09 5.56 -0.95
CA GLU A 188 -7.35 6.81 -1.68
C GLU A 188 -6.67 8.05 -1.06
N THR A 189 -6.23 7.97 0.19
CA THR A 189 -5.50 9.03 0.90
C THR A 189 -4.01 9.08 0.60
N PHE A 190 -3.44 8.02 0.01
CA PHE A 190 -2.04 7.99 -0.40
C PHE A 190 -1.81 8.80 -1.67
N VAL A 191 -0.65 9.46 -1.76
CA VAL A 191 -0.34 10.47 -2.78
C VAL A 191 -0.57 9.97 -4.20
N THR A 192 -0.14 8.77 -4.54
CA THR A 192 -0.28 8.18 -5.87
C THR A 192 -1.75 7.98 -6.24
N ARG A 193 -2.54 7.35 -5.34
CA ARG A 193 -3.96 7.14 -5.57
C ARG A 193 -4.75 8.44 -5.55
N LYS A 194 -4.39 9.38 -4.69
CA LYS A 194 -4.95 10.74 -4.68
C LYS A 194 -4.76 11.42 -6.04
N ILE A 195 -3.58 11.26 -6.67
CA ILE A 195 -3.28 11.82 -7.98
C ILE A 195 -4.13 11.17 -9.07
N THR A 196 -4.16 9.83 -9.14
CA THR A 196 -4.87 9.11 -10.21
C THR A 196 -6.39 9.33 -10.15
N LEU A 197 -6.97 9.32 -8.95
CA LEU A 197 -8.39 9.65 -8.75
C LEU A 197 -8.71 11.10 -9.12
N ALA A 198 -7.86 12.06 -8.72
CA ALA A 198 -8.06 13.46 -9.07
C ALA A 198 -7.96 13.67 -10.58
N ALA A 199 -6.96 13.09 -11.25
CA ALA A 199 -6.84 13.15 -12.71
C ALA A 199 -8.10 12.61 -13.41
N ALA A 200 -8.62 11.47 -12.94
CA ALA A 200 -9.85 10.88 -13.46
C ALA A 200 -11.10 11.77 -13.21
N ARG A 201 -11.22 12.34 -12.00
CA ARG A 201 -12.34 13.24 -11.64
C ARG A 201 -12.29 14.54 -12.43
N ILE A 202 -11.10 15.14 -12.59
CA ILE A 202 -10.90 16.38 -13.37
C ILE A 202 -11.22 16.14 -14.83
N ALA A 203 -10.73 15.05 -15.43
CA ALA A 203 -11.03 14.70 -16.81
C ALA A 203 -12.53 14.51 -17.06
N GLN A 204 -13.29 14.15 -16.04
CA GLN A 204 -14.76 13.95 -16.12
C GLN A 204 -15.57 15.12 -15.53
N GLY A 205 -14.93 16.25 -15.20
CA GLY A 205 -15.58 17.46 -14.71
C GLY A 205 -16.18 17.36 -13.30
N LYS A 206 -15.63 16.49 -12.45
CA LYS A 206 -16.11 16.23 -11.08
C LYS A 206 -15.21 16.82 -10.00
N GLN A 207 -14.09 17.40 -10.40
CA GLN A 207 -13.14 18.08 -9.55
C GLN A 207 -12.45 19.16 -10.37
N ASP A 208 -12.15 20.32 -9.76
CA ASP A 208 -11.54 21.44 -10.46
C ASP A 208 -10.01 21.39 -10.39
N CYS A 209 -9.45 21.04 -9.23
CA CYS A 209 -8.01 21.09 -8.98
C CYS A 209 -7.58 20.00 -7.99
N LEU A 210 -6.35 19.49 -8.19
CA LEU A 210 -5.66 18.63 -7.26
C LEU A 210 -4.66 19.46 -6.44
N TYR A 211 -4.69 19.31 -5.11
CA TYR A 211 -3.73 19.95 -4.21
C TYR A 211 -2.73 18.93 -3.69
N LEU A 212 -1.43 19.21 -3.84
CA LEU A 212 -0.30 18.37 -3.42
C LEU A 212 0.66 19.16 -2.51
N GLY A 213 1.53 18.46 -1.82
CA GLY A 213 2.67 19.04 -1.10
C GLY A 213 3.89 19.17 -2.02
N ASN A 214 5.06 18.77 -1.50
CA ASN A 214 6.33 18.86 -2.23
C ASN A 214 6.34 17.98 -3.49
N LEU A 215 6.39 18.61 -4.66
CA LEU A 215 6.40 17.93 -5.96
C LEU A 215 7.77 17.32 -6.31
N ASP A 216 8.85 17.77 -5.65
CA ASP A 216 10.22 17.29 -5.90
C ASP A 216 10.61 16.10 -5.03
N SER A 217 9.74 15.66 -4.13
CA SER A 217 9.99 14.46 -3.33
C SER A 217 10.22 13.26 -4.23
N LEU A 218 11.36 12.58 -4.01
CA LEU A 218 11.78 11.41 -4.76
C LEU A 218 11.33 10.13 -4.05
N ARG A 219 10.70 9.24 -4.79
CA ARG A 219 10.25 7.93 -4.29
C ARG A 219 10.56 6.83 -5.32
N ASP A 220 10.88 5.66 -4.81
CA ASP A 220 10.93 4.43 -5.57
C ASP A 220 9.55 3.78 -5.50
N TRP A 221 8.84 3.74 -6.62
CA TRP A 221 7.48 3.18 -6.73
C TRP A 221 7.45 1.92 -7.57
N GLY A 222 7.03 0.81 -6.97
CA GLY A 222 6.78 -0.44 -7.67
C GLY A 222 5.31 -0.85 -7.70
N TYR A 223 5.00 -1.95 -8.38
CA TYR A 223 3.66 -2.49 -8.44
C TYR A 223 3.44 -3.53 -7.32
N ALA A 224 2.36 -3.40 -6.58
CA ALA A 224 2.09 -4.25 -5.41
C ALA A 224 2.06 -5.75 -5.71
N LYS A 225 1.61 -6.17 -6.92
CA LYS A 225 1.64 -7.57 -7.33
C LYS A 225 3.07 -8.12 -7.46
N ASP A 226 4.01 -7.32 -7.94
CA ASP A 226 5.40 -7.73 -8.05
C ASP A 226 6.03 -7.87 -6.65
N TYR A 227 5.59 -7.02 -5.70
CA TYR A 227 6.09 -7.03 -4.33
C TYR A 227 5.58 -8.23 -3.51
N VAL A 228 4.33 -8.65 -3.69
CA VAL A 228 3.81 -9.85 -2.98
C VAL A 228 4.51 -11.13 -3.42
N GLU A 229 4.96 -11.21 -4.66
CA GLU A 229 5.83 -12.31 -5.10
C GLU A 229 7.14 -12.34 -4.32
N CYS A 230 7.78 -11.18 -4.10
CA CYS A 230 9.01 -11.09 -3.30
C CYS A 230 8.77 -11.50 -1.84
N MET A 231 7.65 -11.09 -1.24
CA MET A 231 7.27 -11.50 0.12
C MET A 231 7.22 -13.04 0.24
N TRP A 232 6.65 -13.71 -0.76
CA TRP A 232 6.60 -15.16 -0.81
C TRP A 232 7.99 -15.76 -1.01
N LEU A 233 8.80 -15.25 -1.94
CA LEU A 233 10.17 -15.72 -2.20
C LEU A 233 11.06 -15.66 -0.95
N ILE A 234 10.94 -14.60 -0.15
CA ILE A 234 11.66 -14.45 1.13
C ILE A 234 11.37 -15.63 2.06
N LEU A 235 10.11 -16.07 2.15
CA LEU A 235 9.76 -17.23 2.98
C LEU A 235 10.11 -18.58 2.33
N GLN A 236 10.43 -18.64 1.04
CA GLN A 236 10.94 -19.86 0.39
C GLN A 236 12.48 -19.96 0.47
N HIS A 237 13.17 -18.87 0.84
CA HIS A 237 14.63 -18.88 0.99
C HIS A 237 15.09 -19.89 2.05
N GLU A 238 16.33 -20.36 1.92
CA GLU A 238 16.88 -21.39 2.83
C GLU A 238 17.18 -20.82 4.24
N LYS A 239 17.55 -19.54 4.31
CA LYS A 239 17.93 -18.85 5.55
C LYS A 239 16.96 -17.72 5.87
N PRO A 240 16.69 -17.48 7.17
CA PRO A 240 15.89 -16.33 7.58
C PRO A 240 16.73 -15.06 7.51
N GLU A 241 16.55 -14.28 6.46
CA GLU A 241 17.26 -13.02 6.22
C GLU A 241 16.29 -11.89 5.89
N ASP A 242 16.76 -10.64 6.02
CA ASP A 242 16.00 -9.44 5.69
C ASP A 242 16.39 -8.96 4.28
N PHE A 243 15.42 -8.40 3.55
CA PHE A 243 15.61 -7.99 2.17
C PHE A 243 15.00 -6.62 1.90
N VAL A 244 15.73 -5.78 1.17
CA VAL A 244 15.17 -4.58 0.55
C VAL A 244 14.31 -4.97 -0.64
N ILE A 245 13.08 -4.49 -0.64
CA ILE A 245 12.11 -4.70 -1.74
C ILE A 245 11.85 -3.33 -2.38
N ALA A 246 12.50 -3.08 -3.52
CA ALA A 246 12.49 -1.80 -4.23
C ALA A 246 12.63 -2.04 -5.74
N THR A 247 12.29 -1.06 -6.56
CA THR A 247 12.53 -1.15 -8.01
C THR A 247 13.96 -0.78 -8.40
N GLY A 248 14.63 0.02 -7.57
CA GLY A 248 15.94 0.61 -7.85
C GLY A 248 15.87 1.85 -8.73
N VAL A 249 14.68 2.38 -9.00
CA VAL A 249 14.46 3.58 -9.82
C VAL A 249 13.60 4.58 -9.07
N GLN A 250 14.02 5.84 -9.06
CA GLN A 250 13.30 6.93 -8.42
C GLN A 250 12.55 7.78 -9.44
N HIS A 251 11.41 8.31 -8.99
CA HIS A 251 10.62 9.30 -9.69
C HIS A 251 10.16 10.39 -8.74
N THR A 252 9.93 11.61 -9.25
CA THR A 252 9.35 12.69 -8.49
C THR A 252 7.82 12.60 -8.45
N VAL A 253 7.21 13.23 -7.45
CA VAL A 253 5.74 13.38 -7.39
C VAL A 253 5.22 14.12 -8.63
N ARG A 254 6.01 15.10 -9.14
CA ARG A 254 5.69 15.84 -10.38
C ARG A 254 5.64 14.90 -11.60
N GLU A 255 6.63 14.02 -11.77
CA GLU A 255 6.65 13.03 -12.87
C GLU A 255 5.43 12.11 -12.79
N PHE A 256 5.10 11.61 -11.60
CA PHE A 256 3.92 10.78 -11.39
C PHE A 256 2.64 11.53 -11.78
N ALA A 257 2.46 12.77 -11.30
CA ALA A 257 1.30 13.59 -11.62
C ALA A 257 1.21 13.89 -13.12
N THR A 258 2.34 14.28 -13.74
CA THR A 258 2.39 14.56 -15.18
C THR A 258 1.93 13.35 -15.99
N LEU A 259 2.44 12.18 -15.66
CA LEU A 259 2.11 10.94 -16.36
C LEU A 259 0.65 10.51 -16.10
N ALA A 260 0.15 10.65 -14.87
CA ALA A 260 -1.23 10.33 -14.53
C ALA A 260 -2.23 11.22 -15.29
N PHE A 261 -1.99 12.52 -15.34
CA PHE A 261 -2.83 13.45 -16.12
C PHE A 261 -2.77 13.14 -17.61
N LYS A 262 -1.59 12.82 -18.15
CA LYS A 262 -1.44 12.41 -19.54
C LYS A 262 -2.31 11.18 -19.87
N TYR A 263 -2.30 10.15 -19.03
CA TYR A 263 -3.13 8.96 -19.23
C TYR A 263 -4.63 9.23 -19.02
N ALA A 264 -4.98 10.26 -18.24
CA ALA A 264 -6.35 10.75 -18.13
C ALA A 264 -6.76 11.66 -19.32
N GLY A 265 -5.87 11.88 -20.28
CA GLY A 265 -6.12 12.69 -21.49
C GLY A 265 -5.86 14.19 -21.31
N ILE A 266 -5.15 14.61 -20.26
CA ILE A 266 -4.85 16.01 -19.97
C ILE A 266 -3.34 16.24 -20.02
N GLU A 267 -2.88 17.17 -20.87
CA GLU A 267 -1.47 17.57 -20.90
C GLU A 267 -1.21 18.76 -19.97
N LEU A 268 -0.19 18.63 -19.12
CA LEU A 268 0.19 19.63 -18.15
C LEU A 268 1.43 20.42 -18.59
N ARG A 269 1.42 21.73 -18.33
CA ARG A 269 2.61 22.58 -18.29
C ARG A 269 2.76 23.09 -16.85
N TRP A 270 3.95 22.94 -16.28
CA TRP A 270 4.26 23.42 -14.95
C TRP A 270 4.73 24.88 -15.00
N GLU A 271 4.24 25.70 -14.09
CA GLU A 271 4.56 27.12 -13.95
C GLU A 271 4.76 27.47 -12.47
N GLY A 272 5.72 28.35 -12.18
CA GLY A 272 6.07 28.75 -10.80
C GLY A 272 7.04 27.76 -10.15
N GLU A 273 7.33 27.97 -8.87
CA GLU A 273 8.27 27.18 -8.07
C GLU A 273 7.76 27.05 -6.63
N GLY A 274 8.09 25.92 -5.97
CA GLY A 274 7.76 25.64 -4.58
C GLY A 274 6.25 25.70 -4.33
N VAL A 275 5.83 26.49 -3.33
CA VAL A 275 4.41 26.62 -2.96
C VAL A 275 3.56 27.36 -4.00
N ASN A 276 4.20 28.07 -4.93
CA ASN A 276 3.51 28.77 -6.02
C ASN A 276 3.44 27.95 -7.31
N GLU A 277 3.97 26.74 -7.31
CA GLU A 277 3.98 25.88 -8.49
C GLU A 277 2.58 25.37 -8.84
N LYS A 278 2.27 25.36 -10.12
CA LYS A 278 0.96 25.00 -10.67
C LYS A 278 1.11 24.16 -11.94
N GLY A 279 0.28 23.17 -12.09
CA GLY A 279 0.07 22.41 -13.33
C GLY A 279 -1.10 23.00 -14.11
N ILE A 280 -0.80 23.58 -15.25
CA ILE A 280 -1.77 24.22 -16.16
C ILE A 280 -2.15 23.22 -17.27
N CYS A 281 -3.44 23.02 -17.52
CA CYS A 281 -3.92 22.22 -18.64
C CYS A 281 -3.64 22.97 -19.96
N VAL A 282 -2.78 22.41 -20.81
CA VAL A 282 -2.42 23.01 -22.12
C VAL A 282 -3.02 22.27 -23.31
N ALA A 283 -3.42 21.01 -23.13
CA ALA A 283 -4.15 20.26 -24.12
C ALA A 283 -5.03 19.21 -23.44
N VAL A 284 -6.13 18.85 -24.11
CA VAL A 284 -7.01 17.74 -23.71
C VAL A 284 -7.16 16.81 -24.92
N ASN A 285 -6.69 15.57 -24.74
CA ASN A 285 -6.74 14.54 -25.76
C ASN A 285 -7.97 13.65 -25.55
N GLY A 286 -8.67 13.30 -26.64
CA GLY A 286 -9.86 12.45 -26.61
C GLY A 286 -11.19 13.21 -26.61
N GLN A 287 -12.28 12.47 -26.50
CA GLN A 287 -13.65 13.01 -26.48
C GLN A 287 -14.10 13.43 -25.06
N SER A 288 -13.23 14.05 -24.28
CA SER A 288 -13.66 14.55 -22.97
C SER A 288 -14.70 15.66 -23.18
N PRO A 289 -15.91 15.55 -22.57
CA PRO A 289 -16.90 16.61 -22.61
C PRO A 289 -16.40 17.92 -21.98
N MET A 290 -15.29 17.85 -21.26
CA MET A 290 -14.69 19.00 -20.54
C MET A 290 -13.53 19.66 -21.31
N ALA A 291 -13.17 19.19 -22.52
CA ALA A 291 -11.99 19.65 -23.25
C ALA A 291 -11.88 21.17 -23.33
N ASN A 292 -12.95 21.87 -23.75
CA ASN A 292 -12.94 23.32 -23.90
C ASN A 292 -12.96 24.08 -22.55
N SER A 293 -13.40 23.43 -21.48
CA SER A 293 -13.52 24.08 -20.15
C SER A 293 -12.26 23.95 -19.30
N LEU A 294 -11.35 23.03 -19.61
CA LEU A 294 -10.10 22.80 -18.85
C LEU A 294 -8.91 23.58 -19.40
N LEU A 295 -8.90 23.91 -20.71
CA LEU A 295 -7.77 24.63 -21.33
C LEU A 295 -7.44 25.94 -20.61
N GLY A 296 -6.17 26.11 -20.27
CA GLY A 296 -5.65 27.27 -19.56
C GLY A 296 -5.93 27.32 -18.06
N LYS A 297 -6.67 26.33 -17.51
CA LYS A 297 -6.94 26.27 -16.09
C LYS A 297 -5.83 25.60 -15.31
N THR A 298 -5.64 26.05 -14.05
CA THR A 298 -4.84 25.34 -13.05
C THR A 298 -5.60 24.11 -12.60
N VAL A 299 -5.05 22.93 -12.86
CA VAL A 299 -5.63 21.63 -12.48
C VAL A 299 -4.82 20.90 -11.42
N VAL A 300 -3.58 21.36 -11.17
CA VAL A 300 -2.75 20.96 -10.02
C VAL A 300 -2.19 22.21 -9.36
N ALA A 301 -2.17 22.23 -8.03
CA ALA A 301 -1.56 23.31 -7.25
C ALA A 301 -0.86 22.74 -6.01
N VAL A 302 0.16 23.43 -5.53
CA VAL A 302 0.82 23.12 -4.26
C VAL A 302 0.07 23.78 -3.12
N SER A 303 -0.06 23.09 -1.97
CA SER A 303 -0.60 23.64 -0.72
C SER A 303 0.27 23.23 0.45
N GLU A 304 0.56 24.20 1.32
CA GLU A 304 1.33 24.00 2.56
C GLU A 304 0.64 23.03 3.53
N ASP A 305 -0.69 22.89 3.46
CA ASP A 305 -1.47 21.96 4.29
C ASP A 305 -1.07 20.48 4.09
N PHE A 306 -0.39 20.17 2.98
CA PHE A 306 0.10 18.82 2.65
C PHE A 306 1.58 18.62 2.94
N TYR A 307 2.25 19.58 3.59
CA TYR A 307 3.61 19.39 4.10
C TYR A 307 3.57 18.71 5.46
N ARG A 308 4.46 17.76 5.67
CA ARG A 308 4.60 17.07 6.95
C ARG A 308 5.51 17.85 7.89
N PRO A 309 5.38 17.71 9.23
CA PRO A 309 6.30 18.29 10.20
C PRO A 309 7.75 17.87 9.97
N THR A 310 7.94 16.60 9.57
CA THR A 310 9.20 16.06 9.06
C THR A 310 8.88 15.22 7.83
N ASP A 311 9.63 15.43 6.75
CA ASP A 311 9.44 14.65 5.51
C ASP A 311 10.76 14.01 5.07
N VAL A 312 10.64 12.78 4.55
CA VAL A 312 11.76 12.07 3.96
C VAL A 312 11.85 12.48 2.49
N VAL A 313 12.96 13.12 2.13
CA VAL A 313 13.13 13.70 0.79
C VAL A 313 13.54 12.65 -0.24
N ASN A 314 14.34 11.65 0.18
CA ASN A 314 15.01 10.74 -0.73
C ASN A 314 14.93 9.30 -0.23
N LEU A 315 14.06 8.49 -0.84
CA LEU A 315 14.00 7.04 -0.63
C LEU A 315 14.32 6.35 -1.95
N TRP A 316 15.50 5.74 -2.01
CA TRP A 316 16.00 5.03 -3.18
C TRP A 316 16.58 3.67 -2.76
N GLY A 317 15.85 2.59 -3.03
CA GLY A 317 16.25 1.24 -2.61
C GLY A 317 17.22 0.57 -3.56
N ASP A 318 18.15 -0.21 -3.00
CA ASP A 318 18.99 -1.14 -3.75
C ASP A 318 18.44 -2.56 -3.64
N PRO A 319 17.76 -3.09 -4.67
CA PRO A 319 17.19 -4.44 -4.65
C PRO A 319 18.21 -5.54 -4.98
N THR A 320 19.51 -5.26 -5.02
CA THR A 320 20.54 -6.21 -5.51
C THR A 320 20.48 -7.53 -4.78
N LYS A 321 20.32 -7.52 -3.45
CA LYS A 321 20.25 -8.77 -2.66
C LYS A 321 19.01 -9.60 -3.05
N ALA A 322 17.83 -8.99 -3.11
CA ALA A 322 16.61 -9.69 -3.52
C ALA A 322 16.69 -10.24 -4.95
N LYS A 323 17.31 -9.50 -5.87
CA LYS A 323 17.54 -9.96 -7.25
C LYS A 323 18.47 -11.14 -7.33
N THR A 324 19.59 -11.11 -6.60
CA THR A 324 20.66 -12.11 -6.70
C THR A 324 20.36 -13.37 -5.91
N GLU A 325 19.80 -13.26 -4.73
CA GLU A 325 19.58 -14.39 -3.83
C GLU A 325 18.19 -15.03 -3.99
N LEU A 326 17.16 -14.23 -4.30
CA LEU A 326 15.80 -14.72 -4.50
C LEU A 326 15.42 -14.91 -5.97
N GLY A 327 16.22 -14.37 -6.90
CA GLY A 327 15.88 -14.35 -8.33
C GLY A 327 14.67 -13.44 -8.66
N TRP A 328 14.35 -12.53 -7.75
CA TRP A 328 13.21 -11.62 -7.94
C TRP A 328 13.48 -10.55 -9.00
N ASN A 329 12.49 -10.28 -9.87
CA ASN A 329 12.55 -9.18 -10.84
C ASN A 329 11.71 -7.99 -10.36
N PRO A 330 12.33 -6.91 -9.85
CA PRO A 330 11.61 -5.75 -9.33
C PRO A 330 10.93 -4.88 -10.39
N GLN A 331 11.18 -5.13 -11.68
CA GLN A 331 10.66 -4.33 -12.79
C GLN A 331 9.83 -5.19 -13.77
N THR A 332 9.10 -6.15 -13.27
CA THR A 332 8.11 -6.90 -14.07
C THR A 332 7.06 -5.94 -14.61
N THR A 333 6.65 -4.97 -13.78
CA THR A 333 5.79 -3.85 -14.17
C THR A 333 6.61 -2.55 -14.14
N THR A 334 6.67 -1.82 -15.26
CA THR A 334 7.38 -0.54 -15.33
C THR A 334 6.59 0.58 -14.63
N PHE A 335 7.27 1.69 -14.31
CA PHE A 335 6.63 2.87 -13.71
C PHE A 335 5.48 3.39 -14.57
N GLU A 336 5.68 3.49 -15.88
CA GLU A 336 4.65 3.93 -16.83
C GLU A 336 3.44 2.99 -16.85
N GLN A 337 3.68 1.67 -16.84
CA GLN A 337 2.62 0.67 -16.78
C GLN A 337 1.83 0.76 -15.48
N LEU A 338 2.52 0.94 -14.34
CA LEU A 338 1.89 1.14 -13.04
C LEU A 338 0.92 2.32 -13.06
N VAL A 339 1.40 3.50 -13.50
CA VAL A 339 0.56 4.70 -13.57
C VAL A 339 -0.62 4.50 -14.52
N GLN A 340 -0.39 3.86 -15.66
CA GLN A 340 -1.44 3.55 -16.65
C GLN A 340 -2.52 2.63 -16.06
N ILE A 341 -2.13 1.55 -15.36
CA ILE A 341 -3.06 0.63 -14.69
C ILE A 341 -3.93 1.38 -13.70
N MET A 342 -3.30 2.20 -12.83
CA MET A 342 -4.02 2.95 -11.80
C MET A 342 -5.00 3.96 -12.39
N VAL A 343 -4.56 4.74 -13.39
CA VAL A 343 -5.41 5.76 -14.04
C VAL A 343 -6.57 5.10 -14.79
N LYS A 344 -6.32 4.02 -15.54
CA LYS A 344 -7.37 3.29 -16.26
C LYS A 344 -8.47 2.84 -15.29
N HIS A 345 -8.10 2.17 -14.20
CA HIS A 345 -9.04 1.72 -13.18
C HIS A 345 -9.83 2.90 -12.60
N ASP A 346 -9.18 4.02 -12.27
CA ASP A 346 -9.84 5.16 -11.65
C ASP A 346 -10.75 5.91 -12.62
N MET A 347 -10.42 5.94 -13.91
CA MET A 347 -11.30 6.46 -14.94
C MET A 347 -12.60 5.64 -15.05
N GLU A 348 -12.49 4.32 -15.02
CA GLU A 348 -13.63 3.39 -15.02
C GLU A 348 -14.47 3.52 -13.75
N LYS A 349 -13.83 3.55 -12.56
CA LYS A 349 -14.48 3.73 -11.26
C LYS A 349 -15.28 5.03 -11.20
N VAL A 350 -14.67 6.16 -11.56
CA VAL A 350 -15.31 7.48 -11.53
C VAL A 350 -16.47 7.56 -12.50
N ALA A 351 -16.40 6.89 -13.66
CA ALA A 351 -17.50 6.80 -14.61
C ALA A 351 -18.66 5.96 -14.04
N ALA A 352 -18.38 4.80 -13.43
CA ALA A 352 -19.37 3.93 -12.84
C ALA A 352 -20.10 4.60 -11.66
N ASP A 353 -19.38 5.29 -10.77
CA ASP A 353 -19.95 6.05 -9.65
C ASP A 353 -20.90 7.14 -10.13
N HIS A 354 -20.62 7.76 -11.27
CA HIS A 354 -21.51 8.74 -11.89
C HIS A 354 -22.83 8.12 -12.34
N VAL A 355 -22.75 7.01 -13.06
CA VAL A 355 -23.94 6.30 -13.53
C VAL A 355 -24.81 5.85 -12.36
N ALA A 356 -24.19 5.28 -11.31
CA ALA A 356 -24.87 4.87 -10.10
C ALA A 356 -25.53 6.06 -9.36
N GLY A 357 -24.86 7.21 -9.31
CA GLY A 357 -25.38 8.45 -8.74
C GLY A 357 -26.62 8.95 -9.51
N VAL A 358 -26.52 9.03 -10.81
CA VAL A 358 -27.65 9.45 -11.69
C VAL A 358 -28.83 8.49 -11.55
N MET A 359 -28.58 7.17 -11.51
CA MET A 359 -29.65 6.17 -11.32
C MET A 359 -30.36 6.33 -9.95
N ARG A 360 -29.59 6.58 -8.89
CA ARG A 360 -30.19 6.82 -7.54
C ARG A 360 -31.04 8.07 -7.51
N THR A 361 -30.57 9.16 -8.13
CA THR A 361 -31.32 10.42 -8.21
C THR A 361 -32.62 10.22 -9.00
N ASN A 362 -32.56 9.59 -10.16
CA ASN A 362 -33.74 9.28 -10.95
C ASN A 362 -34.73 8.38 -10.20
N LEU A 363 -34.21 7.33 -9.52
CA LEU A 363 -35.07 6.45 -8.72
C LEU A 363 -35.75 7.19 -7.60
N ALA A 364 -35.07 8.09 -6.87
CA ALA A 364 -35.64 8.93 -5.82
C ALA A 364 -36.76 9.83 -6.38
N GLU A 365 -36.52 10.49 -7.53
CA GLU A 365 -37.55 11.29 -8.20
C GLU A 365 -38.75 10.45 -8.67
N TYR A 366 -38.56 9.22 -9.15
CA TYR A 366 -39.63 8.32 -9.55
C TYR A 366 -40.44 7.85 -8.35
N LEU A 367 -39.80 7.57 -7.20
CA LEU A 367 -40.48 7.24 -5.95
C LEU A 367 -41.29 8.41 -5.41
N GLU A 368 -40.75 9.64 -5.42
CA GLU A 368 -41.45 10.85 -5.00
C GLU A 368 -42.68 11.16 -5.88
N LYS A 369 -42.58 10.88 -7.17
CA LYS A 369 -43.65 11.02 -8.15
C LYS A 369 -44.67 9.86 -8.17
N GLY A 370 -44.44 8.81 -7.35
CA GLY A 370 -45.28 7.61 -7.28
C GLY A 370 -45.28 6.75 -8.56
N LEU A 371 -44.26 6.89 -9.40
CA LEU A 371 -44.13 6.18 -10.66
C LEU A 371 -43.53 4.78 -10.53
N VAL A 372 -42.92 4.46 -9.37
CA VAL A 372 -42.42 3.14 -8.99
C VAL A 372 -42.88 2.87 -7.55
N LYS A 373 -43.28 1.62 -7.26
CA LYS A 373 -43.64 1.17 -5.89
C LYS A 373 -42.50 0.38 -5.29
#